data_bf8af8d2b59047bacdf88aa14bd446f4
#
_entry.id   bf8af8d2b59047bacdf88aa14bd446f4
#
_cell.length_a   1.000
_cell.length_b   1.000
_cell.length_c   1.000
_cell.angle_alpha   90.00
_cell.angle_beta   90.00
_cell.angle_gamma   90.00
#
_symmetry.space_group_name_H-M   'P 1'
#
loop_
_entity.id
_entity.type
_entity.pdbx_description
1 polymer ?
#
loop_
_entity_poly.entity_id
_entity_poly.type
_entity_poly.pdbx_seq_one_letter_code
_entity_poly.pdbx_strand_id
1 'polypeptide(L)'
;MNEVADSGSVISAEQRAKGRRQLLLVAAVFVLPILLAWLVLKFQWFETGVMSHGEWVEPPVQLDGYPSGKWGLAKIEPALCSEGCLEQRELLQQVWISLGAARQETGLWVIADSEPANLPEDAQWLASSPVLTEFAGSEPSWLVIDPKGWVILSYQPERGHEHLKGLVADMKKLVKLSRFK
;
A
#
# COMPACT_ATOMS: atom_id res chain seq x y z
N MET A 1 79.58 18.12 28.44
CA MET A 1 78.95 16.81 28.75
C MET A 1 77.51 17.12 29.10
N ASN A 2 76.62 16.99 28.12
CA ASN A 2 75.20 17.30 28.27
C ASN A 2 74.43 16.02 28.43
N GLU A 3 73.88 15.87 29.60
CA GLU A 3 72.89 14.83 29.91
C GLU A 3 71.55 15.29 29.37
N VAL A 4 71.11 14.68 28.28
CA VAL A 4 69.75 14.86 27.75
C VAL A 4 68.87 13.92 28.53
N ALA A 5 68.13 14.49 29.48
CA ALA A 5 67.08 13.80 30.20
C ALA A 5 65.97 13.33 29.25
N ASP A 6 65.90 12.06 29.05
CA ASP A 6 64.74 11.37 28.41
C ASP A 6 63.50 11.53 29.30
N SER A 7 62.66 12.52 28.96
CA SER A 7 61.36 12.71 29.55
C SER A 7 60.29 11.89 28.79
N GLY A 8 60.49 10.59 28.78
CA GLY A 8 59.43 9.66 28.39
C GLY A 8 58.24 9.83 29.29
N SER A 9 57.25 10.55 28.82
CA SER A 9 55.99 10.79 29.52
C SER A 9 55.29 9.46 29.84
N VAL A 10 55.48 8.99 31.08
CA VAL A 10 54.75 7.84 31.60
C VAL A 10 53.28 8.24 31.71
N ILE A 11 52.51 7.98 30.64
CA ILE A 11 51.06 8.19 30.63
C ILE A 11 50.51 7.27 31.73
N SER A 12 49.99 7.89 32.80
CA SER A 12 49.47 7.18 33.97
C SER A 12 48.34 6.24 33.56
N ALA A 13 48.21 5.08 34.23
CA ALA A 13 47.17 4.10 33.95
C ALA A 13 45.75 4.72 33.99
N GLU A 14 45.55 5.74 34.83
CA GLU A 14 44.32 6.51 34.91
C GLU A 14 44.03 7.35 33.62
N GLN A 15 45.02 7.96 33.02
CA GLN A 15 44.87 8.71 31.78
C GLN A 15 44.54 7.78 30.63
N ARG A 16 45.12 6.59 30.59
CA ARG A 16 44.78 5.55 29.58
C ARG A 16 43.34 5.04 29.76
N ALA A 17 42.91 4.85 31.04
CA ALA A 17 41.53 4.44 31.32
C ALA A 17 40.50 5.49 30.94
N LYS A 18 40.77 6.77 31.22
CA LYS A 18 39.90 7.91 30.78
C LYS A 18 39.83 8.01 29.27
N GLY A 19 40.96 7.90 28.56
CA GLY A 19 41.02 7.93 27.10
C GLY A 19 40.22 6.77 26.46
N ARG A 20 40.37 5.54 26.99
CA ARG A 20 39.55 4.38 26.50
C ARG A 20 38.06 4.58 26.72
N ARG A 21 37.64 5.10 27.88
CA ARG A 21 36.22 5.37 28.17
C ARG A 21 35.66 6.43 27.21
N GLN A 22 36.41 7.47 26.94
CA GLN A 22 36.02 8.54 26.02
C GLN A 22 35.91 8.03 24.59
N LEU A 23 36.83 7.21 24.14
CA LEU A 23 36.84 6.58 22.83
C LEU A 23 35.66 5.59 22.69
N LEU A 24 35.35 4.82 23.72
CA LEU A 24 34.19 3.93 23.74
C LEU A 24 32.88 4.69 23.69
N LEU A 25 32.75 5.83 24.40
CA LEU A 25 31.58 6.67 24.34
C LEU A 25 31.36 7.25 22.94
N VAL A 26 32.41 7.75 22.29
CA VAL A 26 32.32 8.22 20.92
C VAL A 26 31.94 7.10 19.96
N ALA A 27 32.60 5.94 20.08
CA ALA A 27 32.24 4.78 19.25
C ALA A 27 30.79 4.34 19.46
N ALA A 28 30.30 4.35 20.71
CA ALA A 28 28.93 3.97 21.04
C ALA A 28 27.91 4.90 20.37
N VAL A 29 28.15 6.21 20.32
CA VAL A 29 27.25 7.18 19.66
C VAL A 29 27.09 6.88 18.17
N PHE A 30 28.14 6.40 17.50
CA PHE A 30 28.09 6.05 16.08
C PHE A 30 27.55 4.63 15.81
N VAL A 31 27.89 3.67 16.66
CA VAL A 31 27.51 2.27 16.47
C VAL A 31 26.08 2.00 16.93
N LEU A 32 25.61 2.68 17.99
CA LEU A 32 24.29 2.45 18.58
C LEU A 32 23.13 2.69 17.58
N PRO A 33 23.07 3.77 16.78
CA PRO A 33 22.01 3.94 15.81
C PRO A 33 22.02 2.88 14.72
N ILE A 34 23.20 2.38 14.31
CA ILE A 34 23.31 1.31 13.30
C ILE A 34 22.79 0.00 13.89
N LEU A 35 23.15 -0.33 15.12
CA LEU A 35 22.65 -1.51 15.82
C LEU A 35 21.15 -1.44 16.05
N LEU A 36 20.61 -0.27 16.43
CA LEU A 36 19.18 -0.09 16.60
C LEU A 36 18.45 -0.26 15.28
N ALA A 37 18.94 0.35 14.20
CA ALA A 37 18.35 0.20 12.87
C ALA A 37 18.35 -1.29 12.43
N TRP A 38 19.46 -2.00 12.63
CA TRP A 38 19.55 -3.43 12.31
C TRP A 38 18.57 -4.26 13.15
N LEU A 39 18.45 -3.94 14.43
CA LEU A 39 17.56 -4.64 15.37
C LEU A 39 16.10 -4.43 14.99
N VAL A 40 15.72 -3.19 14.65
CA VAL A 40 14.38 -2.82 14.19
C VAL A 40 14.02 -3.57 12.90
N LEU A 41 14.94 -3.62 11.92
CA LEU A 41 14.73 -4.35 10.67
C LEU A 41 14.64 -5.86 10.89
N LYS A 42 15.48 -6.42 11.77
CA LYS A 42 15.51 -7.88 12.04
C LYS A 42 14.27 -8.35 12.80
N PHE A 43 13.76 -7.56 13.72
CA PHE A 43 12.58 -7.89 14.51
C PHE A 43 11.28 -7.39 13.88
N GLN A 44 11.36 -6.74 12.71
CA GLN A 44 10.19 -6.18 12.01
C GLN A 44 9.26 -5.41 12.96
N TRP A 45 9.84 -4.65 13.89
CA TRP A 45 9.11 -3.89 14.90
C TRP A 45 8.28 -2.77 14.33
N PHE A 46 8.59 -2.35 13.11
CA PHE A 46 7.70 -1.58 12.26
C PHE A 46 7.14 -2.54 11.23
N GLU A 47 5.88 -2.88 11.34
CA GLU A 47 5.13 -3.24 10.16
C GLU A 47 5.37 -2.08 9.19
N THR A 48 6.09 -2.34 8.11
CA THR A 48 6.15 -1.44 6.97
C THR A 48 4.75 -1.47 6.38
N GLY A 49 3.78 -0.95 7.14
CA GLY A 49 2.43 -0.73 6.70
C GLY A 49 2.54 0.26 5.57
N VAL A 50 2.56 -0.24 4.36
CA VAL A 50 2.03 0.53 3.27
C VAL A 50 0.67 0.95 3.80
N MET A 51 0.49 2.24 4.07
CA MET A 51 -0.74 2.78 4.66
C MET A 51 -1.84 2.74 3.60
N SER A 52 -2.21 1.55 3.17
CA SER A 52 -3.40 1.26 2.41
C SER A 52 -4.41 0.62 3.36
N HIS A 53 -5.64 1.05 3.27
CA HIS A 53 -6.74 0.48 4.06
C HIS A 53 -7.27 -0.81 3.41
N GLY A 54 -6.96 -1.02 2.12
CA GLY A 54 -7.27 -2.23 1.37
C GLY A 54 -6.19 -3.31 1.54
N GLU A 55 -6.56 -4.54 1.23
CA GLU A 55 -5.66 -5.69 1.21
C GLU A 55 -4.93 -5.76 -0.14
N TRP A 56 -3.60 -5.97 -0.10
CA TRP A 56 -2.81 -6.15 -1.30
C TRP A 56 -3.13 -7.47 -1.97
N VAL A 57 -3.29 -7.42 -3.30
CA VAL A 57 -3.51 -8.60 -4.12
C VAL A 57 -2.18 -9.25 -4.46
N GLU A 58 -1.92 -10.42 -3.87
CA GLU A 58 -0.70 -11.20 -4.10
C GLU A 58 -1.05 -12.65 -4.47
N PRO A 59 -0.61 -13.14 -5.64
CA PRO A 59 0.13 -12.46 -6.70
C PRO A 59 -0.75 -11.43 -7.45
N PRO A 60 -0.15 -10.35 -8.01
CA PRO A 60 -0.91 -9.37 -8.77
C PRO A 60 -1.56 -10.00 -10.00
N VAL A 61 -2.83 -9.65 -10.25
CA VAL A 61 -3.63 -10.18 -11.36
C VAL A 61 -3.79 -9.10 -12.42
N GLN A 62 -3.47 -9.41 -13.67
CA GLN A 62 -3.72 -8.53 -14.80
C GLN A 62 -5.05 -8.86 -15.46
N LEU A 63 -5.84 -7.83 -15.73
CA LEU A 63 -7.14 -7.95 -16.37
C LEU A 63 -7.00 -7.84 -17.89
N ASP A 64 -7.39 -8.90 -18.58
CA ASP A 64 -7.48 -8.89 -20.03
C ASP A 64 -8.63 -7.97 -20.48
N GLY A 65 -8.36 -7.13 -21.50
CA GLY A 65 -9.36 -6.21 -22.05
C GLY A 65 -9.58 -4.94 -21.24
N TYR A 66 -8.87 -4.72 -20.13
CA TYR A 66 -8.93 -3.47 -19.41
C TYR A 66 -8.32 -2.33 -20.24
N PRO A 67 -9.05 -1.22 -20.51
CA PRO A 67 -8.49 -0.11 -21.26
C PRO A 67 -7.43 0.63 -20.45
N SER A 68 -6.22 0.69 -20.97
CA SER A 68 -5.10 1.36 -20.32
C SER A 68 -5.30 2.88 -20.18
N GLY A 69 -4.68 3.48 -19.19
CA GLY A 69 -4.55 4.92 -19.04
C GLY A 69 -5.32 5.55 -17.87
N LYS A 70 -6.32 4.88 -17.30
CA LYS A 70 -7.04 5.33 -16.11
C LYS A 70 -6.96 4.32 -14.98
N TRP A 71 -7.04 4.81 -13.77
CA TRP A 71 -7.30 3.97 -12.60
C TRP A 71 -8.69 3.34 -12.70
N GLY A 72 -8.87 2.16 -12.12
CA GLY A 72 -10.16 1.49 -12.05
C GLY A 72 -10.63 1.30 -10.61
N LEU A 73 -11.90 1.59 -10.38
CA LEU A 73 -12.63 1.14 -9.22
C LEU A 73 -13.67 0.14 -9.72
N ALA A 74 -13.53 -1.12 -9.34
CA ALA A 74 -14.32 -2.20 -9.89
C ALA A 74 -15.03 -3.00 -8.81
N LYS A 75 -16.16 -3.61 -9.17
CA LYS A 75 -16.89 -4.59 -8.38
C LYS A 75 -17.03 -5.88 -9.19
N ILE A 76 -16.74 -7.00 -8.55
CA ILE A 76 -17.05 -8.31 -9.12
C ILE A 76 -18.49 -8.66 -8.77
N GLU A 77 -19.25 -9.06 -9.76
CA GLU A 77 -20.64 -9.47 -9.59
C GLU A 77 -20.85 -10.93 -9.98
N PRO A 78 -21.66 -11.66 -9.20
CA PRO A 78 -22.07 -13.01 -9.55
C PRO A 78 -23.01 -12.99 -10.76
N ALA A 79 -23.16 -14.12 -11.44
CA ALA A 79 -24.05 -14.26 -12.59
C ALA A 79 -25.53 -13.90 -12.26
N LEU A 80 -25.96 -14.12 -11.01
CA LEU A 80 -27.25 -13.69 -10.50
C LEU A 80 -27.03 -12.65 -9.40
N CYS A 81 -27.19 -11.38 -9.76
CA CYS A 81 -27.08 -10.27 -8.84
C CYS A 81 -28.37 -10.15 -8.00
N SER A 82 -28.27 -10.37 -6.69
CA SER A 82 -29.35 -10.20 -5.71
C SER A 82 -29.61 -8.72 -5.42
N GLU A 83 -30.67 -8.40 -4.65
CA GLU A 83 -30.96 -7.04 -4.21
C GLU A 83 -29.77 -6.42 -3.46
N GLY A 84 -29.13 -7.15 -2.54
CA GLY A 84 -27.92 -6.67 -1.86
C GLY A 84 -26.72 -6.45 -2.78
N CYS A 85 -26.62 -7.22 -3.88
CA CYS A 85 -25.62 -6.96 -4.91
C CYS A 85 -25.87 -5.63 -5.65
N LEU A 86 -27.14 -5.30 -5.91
CA LEU A 86 -27.52 -4.02 -6.52
C LEU A 86 -27.23 -2.84 -5.57
N GLU A 87 -27.59 -2.96 -4.30
CA GLU A 87 -27.24 -1.95 -3.27
C GLU A 87 -25.75 -1.69 -3.18
N GLN A 88 -24.93 -2.72 -3.23
CA GLN A 88 -23.48 -2.58 -3.25
C GLN A 88 -22.95 -1.90 -4.52
N ARG A 89 -23.63 -2.08 -5.67
CA ARG A 89 -23.30 -1.38 -6.92
C ARG A 89 -23.57 0.13 -6.78
N GLU A 90 -24.72 0.49 -6.23
CA GLU A 90 -25.07 1.88 -5.95
C GLU A 90 -24.10 2.51 -4.95
N LEU A 91 -23.72 1.79 -3.92
CA LEU A 91 -22.74 2.24 -2.93
C LEU A 91 -21.38 2.47 -3.57
N LEU A 92 -20.91 1.59 -4.47
CA LEU A 92 -19.68 1.76 -5.22
C LEU A 92 -19.71 3.03 -6.08
N GLN A 93 -20.82 3.29 -6.73
CA GLN A 93 -21.02 4.52 -7.52
C GLN A 93 -20.95 5.77 -6.64
N GLN A 94 -21.56 5.75 -5.44
CA GLN A 94 -21.46 6.85 -4.47
C GLN A 94 -20.00 7.07 -4.01
N VAL A 95 -19.27 5.99 -3.74
CA VAL A 95 -17.84 6.05 -3.40
C VAL A 95 -17.05 6.65 -4.55
N TRP A 96 -17.29 6.23 -5.79
CA TRP A 96 -16.63 6.80 -6.98
C TRP A 96 -16.93 8.29 -7.15
N ILE A 97 -18.18 8.73 -6.96
CA ILE A 97 -18.55 10.14 -6.97
C ILE A 97 -17.78 10.93 -5.90
N SER A 98 -17.57 10.35 -4.70
CA SER A 98 -16.87 10.97 -3.59
C SER A 98 -15.38 11.20 -3.83
N LEU A 99 -14.81 10.59 -4.89
CA LEU A 99 -13.42 10.85 -5.31
C LEU A 99 -13.20 12.29 -5.77
N GLY A 100 -14.26 13.01 -6.15
CA GLY A 100 -14.18 14.41 -6.60
C GLY A 100 -13.29 14.56 -7.84
N ALA A 101 -12.27 15.39 -7.79
CA ALA A 101 -11.37 15.61 -8.92
C ALA A 101 -10.60 14.34 -9.37
N ALA A 102 -10.35 13.39 -8.48
CA ALA A 102 -9.69 12.13 -8.83
C ALA A 102 -10.58 11.24 -9.74
N ARG A 103 -11.90 11.45 -9.75
CA ARG A 103 -12.84 10.74 -10.62
C ARG A 103 -12.51 10.87 -12.12
N GLN A 104 -11.94 11.98 -12.54
CA GLN A 104 -11.56 12.20 -13.95
C GLN A 104 -10.50 11.19 -14.43
N GLU A 105 -9.66 10.73 -13.51
CA GLU A 105 -8.59 9.75 -13.76
C GLU A 105 -9.00 8.33 -13.34
N THR A 106 -10.24 8.12 -12.89
CA THR A 106 -10.72 6.84 -12.35
C THR A 106 -11.98 6.41 -13.07
N GLY A 107 -11.95 5.26 -13.73
CA GLY A 107 -13.14 4.60 -14.31
C GLY A 107 -13.90 3.81 -13.24
N LEU A 108 -15.21 3.71 -13.41
CA LEU A 108 -16.09 2.83 -12.63
C LEU A 108 -16.38 1.56 -13.44
N TRP A 109 -16.16 0.38 -12.85
CA TRP A 109 -16.26 -0.89 -13.56
C TRP A 109 -17.13 -1.90 -12.82
N VAL A 110 -17.87 -2.67 -13.59
CA VAL A 110 -18.55 -3.88 -13.12
C VAL A 110 -17.98 -5.07 -13.88
N ILE A 111 -17.43 -6.03 -13.15
CA ILE A 111 -16.84 -7.24 -13.69
C ILE A 111 -17.85 -8.37 -13.50
N ALA A 112 -18.34 -8.93 -14.59
CA ALA A 112 -19.35 -9.98 -14.57
C ALA A 112 -19.20 -10.89 -15.80
N ASP A 113 -19.76 -12.10 -15.73
CA ASP A 113 -19.73 -13.08 -16.83
C ASP A 113 -20.51 -12.60 -18.06
N SER A 114 -21.55 -11.78 -17.84
CA SER A 114 -22.35 -11.17 -18.88
C SER A 114 -22.64 -9.71 -18.53
N GLU A 115 -22.92 -8.90 -19.54
CA GLU A 115 -23.27 -7.48 -19.33
C GLU A 115 -24.51 -7.35 -18.46
N PRO A 116 -24.43 -6.62 -17.33
CA PRO A 116 -25.57 -6.42 -16.43
C PRO A 116 -26.66 -5.53 -17.07
N ALA A 117 -27.92 -5.94 -16.94
CA ALA A 117 -29.06 -5.25 -17.56
C ALA A 117 -29.26 -3.78 -17.07
N ASN A 118 -28.86 -3.47 -15.83
CA ASN A 118 -29.07 -2.16 -15.20
C ASN A 118 -27.72 -1.55 -14.79
N LEU A 119 -26.80 -1.41 -15.74
CA LEU A 119 -25.52 -0.78 -15.46
C LEU A 119 -25.71 0.75 -15.28
N PRO A 120 -25.13 1.37 -14.23
CA PRO A 120 -25.11 2.82 -14.10
C PRO A 120 -24.49 3.49 -15.33
N GLU A 121 -25.01 4.66 -15.72
CA GLU A 121 -24.56 5.40 -16.91
C GLU A 121 -23.03 5.68 -16.91
N ASP A 122 -22.47 5.91 -15.73
CA ASP A 122 -21.02 6.16 -15.55
C ASP A 122 -20.17 4.88 -15.45
N ALA A 123 -20.79 3.72 -15.33
CA ALA A 123 -20.10 2.44 -15.17
C ALA A 123 -19.89 1.74 -16.52
N GLN A 124 -18.79 1.03 -16.62
CA GLN A 124 -18.46 0.20 -17.77
C GLN A 124 -18.44 -1.27 -17.34
N TRP A 125 -18.82 -2.14 -18.24
CA TRP A 125 -18.71 -3.58 -18.01
C TRP A 125 -17.38 -4.13 -18.52
N LEU A 126 -16.83 -5.06 -17.77
CA LEU A 126 -15.68 -5.86 -18.16
C LEU A 126 -16.02 -7.33 -17.96
N ALA A 127 -15.72 -8.16 -18.96
CA ALA A 127 -15.94 -9.60 -18.85
C ALA A 127 -15.10 -10.20 -17.71
N SER A 128 -15.74 -11.05 -16.90
CA SER A 128 -15.04 -11.79 -15.84
C SER A 128 -14.01 -12.74 -16.44
N SER A 129 -12.89 -12.89 -15.74
CA SER A 129 -11.91 -13.93 -16.09
C SER A 129 -11.89 -15.01 -14.99
N PRO A 130 -11.55 -16.27 -15.32
CA PRO A 130 -11.47 -17.33 -14.34
C PRO A 130 -10.54 -17.01 -13.15
N VAL A 131 -9.50 -16.25 -13.39
CA VAL A 131 -8.54 -15.83 -12.35
C VAL A 131 -9.19 -14.90 -11.33
N LEU A 132 -10.11 -14.02 -11.78
CA LEU A 132 -10.83 -13.12 -10.88
C LEU A 132 -11.88 -13.83 -10.04
N THR A 133 -12.57 -14.83 -10.60
CA THR A 133 -13.55 -15.63 -9.86
C THR A 133 -12.89 -16.47 -8.78
N GLU A 134 -11.71 -17.01 -9.03
CA GLU A 134 -10.90 -17.71 -8.03
C GLU A 134 -10.43 -16.76 -6.93
N PHE A 135 -10.02 -15.56 -7.31
CA PHE A 135 -9.53 -14.53 -6.37
C PHE A 135 -10.65 -13.93 -5.51
N ALA A 136 -11.83 -13.67 -6.09
CA ALA A 136 -12.95 -13.06 -5.39
C ALA A 136 -13.53 -13.97 -4.27
N GLY A 137 -13.24 -15.28 -4.34
CA GLY A 137 -13.82 -16.24 -3.39
C GLY A 137 -15.35 -16.22 -3.42
N SER A 138 -15.99 -16.42 -2.26
CA SER A 138 -17.44 -16.36 -2.10
C SER A 138 -17.99 -14.99 -1.69
N GLU A 139 -17.13 -14.02 -1.42
CA GLU A 139 -17.51 -12.69 -0.92
C GLU A 139 -17.37 -11.61 -1.99
N PRO A 140 -18.33 -10.65 -2.04
CA PRO A 140 -18.28 -9.55 -2.97
C PRO A 140 -17.06 -8.67 -2.68
N SER A 141 -16.16 -8.55 -3.64
CA SER A 141 -14.95 -7.77 -3.50
C SER A 141 -14.95 -6.56 -4.43
N TRP A 142 -14.54 -5.43 -3.89
CA TRP A 142 -14.24 -4.25 -4.69
C TRP A 142 -12.74 -4.19 -4.96
N LEU A 143 -12.37 -3.86 -6.17
CA LEU A 143 -11.01 -3.90 -6.64
C LEU A 143 -10.53 -2.52 -7.06
N VAL A 144 -9.27 -2.23 -6.76
CA VAL A 144 -8.55 -1.09 -7.31
C VAL A 144 -7.59 -1.60 -8.37
N ILE A 145 -7.76 -1.04 -9.59
CA ILE A 145 -7.02 -1.44 -10.78
C ILE A 145 -6.12 -0.27 -11.21
N ASP A 146 -4.88 -0.56 -11.51
CA ASP A 146 -3.92 0.43 -11.97
C ASP A 146 -4.15 0.80 -13.46
N PRO A 147 -3.56 1.89 -13.99
CA PRO A 147 -3.72 2.28 -15.38
C PRO A 147 -3.19 1.28 -16.42
N LYS A 148 -2.52 0.22 -16.01
CA LYS A 148 -2.02 -0.87 -16.85
C LYS A 148 -2.90 -2.13 -16.78
N GLY A 149 -3.98 -2.09 -16.00
CA GLY A 149 -4.89 -3.21 -15.81
C GLY A 149 -4.49 -4.20 -14.70
N TRP A 150 -3.54 -3.86 -13.83
CA TRP A 150 -3.20 -4.69 -12.70
C TRP A 150 -4.14 -4.42 -11.52
N VAL A 151 -4.72 -5.47 -10.96
CA VAL A 151 -5.44 -5.43 -9.70
C VAL A 151 -4.42 -5.35 -8.57
N ILE A 152 -4.45 -4.25 -7.82
CA ILE A 152 -3.45 -3.97 -6.77
C ILE A 152 -4.01 -4.05 -5.35
N LEU A 153 -5.26 -3.63 -5.15
CA LEU A 153 -5.91 -3.65 -3.85
C LEU A 153 -7.29 -4.28 -3.95
N SER A 154 -7.69 -4.98 -2.90
CA SER A 154 -9.05 -5.47 -2.71
C SER A 154 -9.68 -4.88 -1.45
N TYR A 155 -11.00 -4.68 -1.50
CA TYR A 155 -11.79 -4.15 -0.42
C TYR A 155 -13.06 -4.97 -0.24
N GLN A 156 -13.45 -5.18 1.01
CA GLN A 156 -14.69 -5.82 1.36
C GLN A 156 -15.69 -4.77 1.85
N PRO A 157 -16.76 -4.47 1.11
CA PRO A 157 -17.69 -3.39 1.45
C PRO A 157 -18.40 -3.60 2.80
N GLU A 158 -18.51 -4.84 3.25
CA GLU A 158 -19.18 -5.23 4.48
C GLU A 158 -18.41 -4.82 5.75
N ARG A 159 -17.12 -4.46 5.65
CA ARG A 159 -16.31 -3.99 6.79
C ARG A 159 -16.68 -2.60 7.30
N GLY A 160 -17.71 -1.96 6.71
CA GLY A 160 -18.31 -0.74 7.21
C GLY A 160 -17.70 0.58 6.70
N HIS A 161 -18.27 1.66 7.22
CA HIS A 161 -18.06 3.03 6.72
C HIS A 161 -16.60 3.53 6.76
N GLU A 162 -15.84 3.11 7.78
CA GLU A 162 -14.42 3.51 7.91
C GLU A 162 -13.57 2.87 6.80
N HIS A 163 -13.89 1.64 6.41
CA HIS A 163 -13.20 0.95 5.31
C HIS A 163 -13.46 1.63 3.96
N LEU A 164 -14.67 2.11 3.74
CA LEU A 164 -15.03 2.88 2.54
C LEU A 164 -14.33 4.25 2.49
N LYS A 165 -14.19 4.94 3.62
CA LYS A 165 -13.38 6.16 3.71
C LYS A 165 -11.92 5.88 3.40
N GLY A 166 -11.41 4.75 3.85
CA GLY A 166 -10.07 4.26 3.54
C GLY A 166 -9.86 4.08 2.04
N LEU A 167 -10.80 3.43 1.35
CA LEU A 167 -10.79 3.26 -0.10
C LEU A 167 -10.70 4.62 -0.83
N VAL A 168 -11.53 5.58 -0.44
CA VAL A 168 -11.50 6.94 -1.03
C VAL A 168 -10.16 7.62 -0.81
N ALA A 169 -9.59 7.49 0.39
CA ALA A 169 -8.29 8.08 0.73
C ALA A 169 -7.15 7.43 -0.09
N ASP A 170 -7.15 6.11 -0.20
CA ASP A 170 -6.15 5.36 -0.96
C ASP A 170 -6.23 5.68 -2.46
N MET A 171 -7.44 5.70 -3.04
CA MET A 171 -7.63 6.07 -4.44
C MET A 171 -7.13 7.49 -4.73
N LYS A 172 -7.48 8.48 -3.90
CA LYS A 172 -7.00 9.86 -4.06
C LYS A 172 -5.47 9.96 -3.98
N LYS A 173 -4.84 9.17 -3.09
CA LYS A 173 -3.39 9.10 -2.94
C LYS A 173 -2.75 8.48 -4.18
N LEU A 174 -3.27 7.35 -4.67
CA LEU A 174 -2.76 6.63 -5.84
C LEU A 174 -2.84 7.50 -7.11
N VAL A 175 -4.00 8.12 -7.37
CA VAL A 175 -4.21 9.03 -8.51
C VAL A 175 -3.25 10.23 -8.43
N LYS A 176 -3.08 10.81 -7.23
CA LYS A 176 -2.15 11.94 -7.03
C LYS A 176 -0.70 11.54 -7.33
N LEU A 177 -0.26 10.38 -6.84
CA LEU A 177 1.11 9.91 -7.04
C LEU A 177 1.40 9.54 -8.50
N SER A 178 0.42 9.04 -9.25
CA SER A 178 0.59 8.69 -10.66
C SER A 178 0.77 9.88 -11.60
N ARG A 179 0.30 11.07 -11.21
CA ARG A 179 0.45 12.31 -12.00
C ARG A 179 1.87 12.85 -12.05
N PHE A 180 2.77 12.35 -11.22
CA PHE A 180 4.16 12.81 -11.14
C PHE A 180 5.15 11.93 -11.91
N LYS A 181 4.65 11.07 -12.81
CA LYS A 181 5.50 10.23 -13.67
C LYS A 181 5.48 10.68 -15.12
#